data_c1e108b3e2beb2d50bce1f0f1617155f
#
_entry.id   c1e108b3e2beb2d50bce1f0f1617155f
#
_cell.length_a   1.000
_cell.length_b   1.000
_cell.length_c   1.000
_cell.angle_alpha   90.00
_cell.angle_beta   90.00
_cell.angle_gamma   90.00
#
_symmetry.space_group_name_H-M   'P 1'
#
loop_
_entity.id
_entity.type
_entity.pdbx_description
1 polymer ?
#
loop_
_entity_poly.entity_id
_entity_poly.type
_entity_poly.pdbx_seq_one_letter_code
_entity_poly.pdbx_strand_id
1 'polypeptide(L)'
;MNTIDNKKLDYYLAAWNLSNPQFLTQTMTSHIYTVTYKTETVILKLLAPSEVDEQRGAVALRCFDGHGAVRLLRYDEGAHLMEYAAGDELVTVVERGEDENATRIIAQVIKQLHSVPQNIPHDGLFRLEPWFKALFDKAASDRQAGINSIFVRSASLARRLLDDQREVRVLHGDIHHRNIRQTSRGWLTFDPKGLLGERTYDCANTLCNPEIPELVHNETRLLTNAAILADNLALELPRVLAFTYAYACLNASWWLLRTGTKVAEEIVQWHLNVAMIIEPHVTRSYD
;
A
#
# COMPACT_ATOMS: atom_id res chain seq x y z
N MET A 1 12.75 -21.61 -14.49
CA MET A 1 11.36 -21.36 -14.89
C MET A 1 10.60 -22.66 -14.81
N ASN A 2 9.56 -22.73 -14.01
CA ASN A 2 8.82 -23.98 -13.79
C ASN A 2 7.92 -24.28 -14.99
N THR A 3 7.77 -25.55 -15.40
CA THR A 3 6.97 -25.96 -16.59
C THR A 3 5.48 -25.53 -16.50
N ILE A 4 4.97 -25.28 -15.31
CA ILE A 4 3.59 -24.80 -15.07
C ILE A 4 3.44 -23.33 -15.48
N ASP A 5 4.46 -22.51 -15.26
CA ASP A 5 4.45 -21.09 -15.57
C ASP A 5 4.46 -20.82 -17.08
N ASN A 6 5.20 -21.63 -17.85
CA ASN A 6 5.23 -21.48 -19.32
C ASN A 6 3.87 -21.79 -19.95
N LYS A 7 3.14 -22.81 -19.49
CA LYS A 7 1.81 -23.14 -19.99
C LYS A 7 0.80 -22.03 -19.72
N LYS A 8 0.89 -21.41 -18.55
CA LYS A 8 0.01 -20.29 -18.16
C LYS A 8 0.32 -19.05 -19.00
N LEU A 9 1.60 -18.74 -19.21
CA LEU A 9 2.03 -17.65 -20.10
C LEU A 9 1.50 -17.87 -21.51
N ASP A 10 1.75 -19.03 -22.11
CA ASP A 10 1.30 -19.36 -23.47
C ASP A 10 -0.22 -19.24 -23.62
N TYR A 11 -0.97 -19.68 -22.60
CA TYR A 11 -2.43 -19.54 -22.56
C TYR A 11 -2.85 -18.08 -22.66
N TYR A 12 -2.30 -17.19 -21.80
CA TYR A 12 -2.69 -15.76 -21.78
C TYR A 12 -2.19 -15.00 -23.02
N LEU A 13 -1.03 -15.35 -23.57
CA LEU A 13 -0.56 -14.80 -24.84
C LEU A 13 -1.57 -15.07 -25.94
N ALA A 14 -2.05 -16.30 -26.04
CA ALA A 14 -3.05 -16.68 -27.05
C ALA A 14 -4.43 -16.07 -26.75
N ALA A 15 -4.94 -16.24 -25.52
CA ALA A 15 -6.30 -15.84 -25.13
C ALA A 15 -6.52 -14.33 -25.21
N TRP A 16 -5.49 -13.53 -24.94
CA TRP A 16 -5.58 -12.07 -24.92
C TRP A 16 -4.93 -11.41 -26.14
N ASN A 17 -4.46 -12.22 -27.10
CA ASN A 17 -3.77 -11.77 -28.31
C ASN A 17 -2.57 -10.85 -27.99
N LEU A 18 -1.66 -11.37 -27.18
CA LEU A 18 -0.44 -10.72 -26.72
C LEU A 18 0.76 -11.28 -27.46
N SER A 19 1.81 -10.48 -27.61
CA SER A 19 3.06 -10.91 -28.25
C SER A 19 4.29 -10.36 -27.50
N ASN A 20 5.48 -10.81 -27.93
CA ASN A 20 6.77 -10.34 -27.42
C ASN A 20 6.91 -10.36 -25.90
N PRO A 21 6.64 -11.49 -25.20
CA PRO A 21 6.79 -11.56 -23.76
C PRO A 21 8.26 -11.41 -23.36
N GLN A 22 8.53 -10.48 -22.42
CA GLN A 22 9.82 -10.33 -21.76
C GLN A 22 9.62 -10.45 -20.26
N PHE A 23 10.31 -11.38 -19.61
CA PHE A 23 10.28 -11.52 -18.17
C PHE A 23 10.85 -10.27 -17.50
N LEU A 24 10.11 -9.65 -16.61
CA LEU A 24 10.52 -8.46 -15.87
C LEU A 24 11.00 -8.81 -14.46
N THR A 25 10.15 -9.46 -13.68
CA THR A 25 10.46 -9.85 -12.29
C THR A 25 9.48 -10.90 -11.78
N GLN A 26 9.80 -11.45 -10.60
CA GLN A 26 8.94 -12.35 -9.84
C GLN A 26 8.75 -11.81 -8.43
N THR A 27 7.51 -11.86 -7.96
CA THR A 27 7.14 -11.61 -6.55
C THR A 27 6.77 -12.92 -5.88
N MET A 28 6.36 -12.89 -4.61
CA MET A 28 5.84 -14.09 -3.93
C MET A 28 4.51 -14.56 -4.51
N THR A 29 3.74 -13.66 -5.10
CA THR A 29 2.36 -13.90 -5.55
C THR A 29 2.21 -13.93 -7.07
N SER A 30 3.25 -13.55 -7.85
CA SER A 30 3.10 -13.37 -9.29
C SER A 30 4.41 -13.39 -10.06
N HIS A 31 4.31 -13.75 -11.37
CA HIS A 31 5.33 -13.48 -12.37
C HIS A 31 4.91 -12.31 -13.25
N ILE A 32 5.80 -11.37 -13.48
CA ILE A 32 5.52 -10.12 -14.18
C ILE A 32 6.31 -10.09 -15.49
N TYR A 33 5.60 -9.83 -16.58
CA TYR A 33 6.15 -9.71 -17.92
C TYR A 33 5.76 -8.37 -18.54
N THR A 34 6.64 -7.81 -19.37
CA THR A 34 6.20 -6.88 -20.40
C THR A 34 5.76 -7.68 -21.61
N VAL A 35 4.67 -7.25 -22.25
CA VAL A 35 4.11 -7.85 -23.45
C VAL A 35 3.64 -6.76 -24.40
N THR A 36 3.48 -7.07 -25.67
CA THR A 36 2.84 -6.18 -26.64
C THR A 36 1.35 -6.52 -26.72
N TYR A 37 0.50 -5.53 -26.45
CA TYR A 37 -0.94 -5.58 -26.61
C TYR A 37 -1.38 -4.51 -27.62
N LYS A 38 -1.97 -4.93 -28.75
CA LYS A 38 -2.15 -4.06 -29.94
C LYS A 38 -0.79 -3.52 -30.38
N THR A 39 -0.50 -2.24 -30.14
CA THR A 39 0.78 -1.58 -30.50
C THR A 39 1.56 -1.08 -29.31
N GLU A 40 1.06 -1.31 -28.10
CA GLU A 40 1.61 -0.76 -26.86
C GLU A 40 2.31 -1.84 -26.04
N THR A 41 3.38 -1.45 -25.35
CA THR A 41 3.98 -2.27 -24.30
C THR A 41 3.17 -2.14 -23.02
N VAL A 42 2.73 -3.27 -22.47
CA VAL A 42 1.90 -3.35 -21.26
C VAL A 42 2.46 -4.40 -20.30
N ILE A 43 1.96 -4.41 -19.07
CA ILE A 43 2.32 -5.41 -18.06
C ILE A 43 1.32 -6.56 -18.07
N LEU A 44 1.82 -7.78 -18.18
CA LEU A 44 1.10 -9.02 -17.89
C LEU A 44 1.59 -9.55 -16.53
N LYS A 45 0.72 -9.52 -15.52
CA LYS A 45 0.95 -10.09 -14.19
C LYS A 45 0.25 -11.43 -14.12
N LEU A 46 1.00 -12.53 -14.07
CA LEU A 46 0.48 -13.89 -13.91
C LEU A 46 0.45 -14.22 -12.41
N LEU A 47 -0.73 -14.49 -11.88
CA LEU A 47 -0.94 -14.69 -10.45
C LEU A 47 -0.62 -16.13 -10.04
N ALA A 48 -0.09 -16.33 -8.84
CA ALA A 48 0.00 -17.64 -8.23
C ALA A 48 -1.42 -18.20 -7.94
N PRO A 49 -1.61 -19.50 -7.85
CA PRO A 49 -2.90 -20.09 -7.55
C PRO A 49 -3.46 -19.59 -6.20
N SER A 50 -4.75 -19.25 -6.17
CA SER A 50 -5.49 -18.85 -4.95
C SER A 50 -5.09 -17.49 -4.32
N GLU A 51 -4.49 -16.58 -5.08
CA GLU A 51 -4.10 -15.25 -4.59
C GLU A 51 -5.31 -14.29 -4.55
N VAL A 52 -6.11 -14.40 -3.49
CA VAL A 52 -7.31 -13.57 -3.29
C VAL A 52 -6.97 -12.08 -3.14
N ASP A 53 -5.84 -11.75 -2.55
CA ASP A 53 -5.42 -10.35 -2.34
C ASP A 53 -5.14 -9.65 -3.67
N GLU A 54 -4.61 -10.36 -4.66
CA GLU A 54 -4.39 -9.83 -6.01
C GLU A 54 -5.71 -9.49 -6.73
N GLN A 55 -6.76 -10.29 -6.53
CA GLN A 55 -8.08 -10.00 -7.09
C GLN A 55 -8.68 -8.72 -6.53
N ARG A 56 -8.47 -8.45 -5.25
CA ARG A 56 -8.88 -7.19 -4.60
C ARG A 56 -8.16 -5.99 -5.21
N GLY A 57 -6.87 -6.14 -5.51
CA GLY A 57 -6.09 -5.13 -6.22
C GLY A 57 -6.68 -4.79 -7.61
N ALA A 58 -7.13 -5.79 -8.37
CA ALA A 58 -7.80 -5.57 -9.64
C ALA A 58 -9.12 -4.80 -9.49
N VAL A 59 -9.91 -5.11 -8.45
CA VAL A 59 -11.14 -4.36 -8.13
C VAL A 59 -10.81 -2.89 -7.85
N ALA A 60 -9.79 -2.61 -7.05
CA ALA A 60 -9.37 -1.24 -6.75
C ALA A 60 -8.91 -0.50 -8.01
N LEU A 61 -8.07 -1.10 -8.86
CA LEU A 61 -7.64 -0.49 -10.13
C LEU A 61 -8.81 -0.14 -11.05
N ARG A 62 -9.83 -1.00 -11.11
CA ARG A 62 -11.08 -0.71 -11.85
C ARG A 62 -11.81 0.50 -11.28
N CYS A 63 -11.89 0.60 -9.95
CA CYS A 63 -12.51 1.74 -9.30
C CYS A 63 -11.76 3.04 -9.57
N PHE A 64 -10.43 3.02 -9.55
CA PHE A 64 -9.60 4.18 -9.84
C PHE A 64 -9.66 4.61 -11.32
N ASP A 65 -9.95 3.69 -12.23
CA ASP A 65 -10.12 3.93 -13.68
C ASP A 65 -9.01 4.81 -14.28
N GLY A 66 -7.78 4.56 -13.87
CA GLY A 66 -6.61 5.31 -14.34
C GLY A 66 -6.38 6.68 -13.67
N HIS A 67 -7.22 7.10 -12.71
CA HIS A 67 -7.00 8.34 -11.94
C HIS A 67 -5.96 8.08 -10.85
N GLY A 68 -4.77 8.64 -10.98
CA GLY A 68 -3.66 8.41 -10.06
C GLY A 68 -3.07 7.02 -10.07
N ALA A 69 -3.66 6.07 -10.80
CA ALA A 69 -3.21 4.69 -10.92
C ALA A 69 -3.02 4.25 -12.38
N VAL A 70 -2.27 3.18 -12.58
CA VAL A 70 -2.21 2.48 -13.87
C VAL A 70 -3.60 1.91 -14.24
N ARG A 71 -3.93 1.89 -15.53
CA ARG A 71 -5.18 1.32 -16.01
C ARG A 71 -5.11 -0.21 -15.99
N LEU A 72 -6.19 -0.85 -15.50
CA LEU A 72 -6.41 -2.27 -15.69
C LEU A 72 -7.09 -2.49 -17.05
N LEU A 73 -6.41 -3.17 -17.97
CA LEU A 73 -6.88 -3.38 -19.35
C LEU A 73 -7.71 -4.65 -19.47
N ARG A 74 -7.26 -5.72 -18.80
CA ARG A 74 -7.95 -7.02 -18.71
C ARG A 74 -7.60 -7.69 -17.38
N TYR A 75 -8.48 -8.53 -16.88
CA TYR A 75 -8.21 -9.38 -15.72
C TYR A 75 -9.11 -10.60 -15.71
N ASP A 76 -8.63 -11.65 -15.10
CA ASP A 76 -9.38 -12.82 -14.62
C ASP A 76 -8.70 -13.40 -13.37
N GLU A 77 -9.12 -14.59 -12.93
CA GLU A 77 -8.60 -15.23 -11.71
C GLU A 77 -7.09 -15.54 -11.78
N GLY A 78 -6.53 -15.64 -12.97
CA GLY A 78 -5.14 -16.06 -13.18
C GLY A 78 -4.19 -14.97 -13.63
N ALA A 79 -4.69 -13.84 -14.14
CA ALA A 79 -3.81 -12.81 -14.69
C ALA A 79 -4.46 -11.42 -14.72
N HIS A 80 -3.59 -10.41 -14.64
CA HIS A 80 -3.94 -9.01 -14.88
C HIS A 80 -3.12 -8.44 -16.04
N LEU A 81 -3.76 -7.73 -16.96
CA LEU A 81 -3.12 -6.95 -18.00
C LEU A 81 -3.28 -5.47 -17.66
N MET A 82 -2.18 -4.76 -17.50
CA MET A 82 -2.17 -3.39 -16.98
C MET A 82 -1.31 -2.47 -17.85
N GLU A 83 -1.61 -1.18 -17.80
CA GLU A 83 -0.74 -0.14 -18.33
C GLU A 83 0.67 -0.25 -17.77
N TYR A 84 1.69 -0.01 -18.59
CA TYR A 84 3.08 -0.04 -18.15
C TYR A 84 3.55 1.35 -17.75
N ALA A 85 3.80 1.55 -16.46
CA ALA A 85 4.48 2.71 -15.91
C ALA A 85 6.00 2.52 -16.06
N ALA A 86 6.55 2.93 -17.20
CA ALA A 86 7.93 2.61 -17.61
C ALA A 86 9.00 3.57 -17.04
N GLY A 87 8.59 4.70 -16.46
CA GLY A 87 9.53 5.71 -15.95
C GLY A 87 10.13 5.36 -14.59
N ASP A 88 10.88 6.31 -14.02
CA ASP A 88 11.56 6.15 -12.74
C ASP A 88 10.57 5.98 -11.59
N GLU A 89 11.00 5.25 -10.57
CA GLU A 89 10.28 5.17 -9.29
C GLU A 89 10.41 6.51 -8.54
N LEU A 90 9.38 6.85 -7.76
CA LEU A 90 9.37 8.10 -7.01
C LEU A 90 10.49 8.17 -5.95
N VAL A 91 11.01 7.04 -5.49
CA VAL A 91 12.16 7.01 -4.58
C VAL A 91 13.38 7.75 -5.15
N THR A 92 13.55 7.81 -6.47
CA THR A 92 14.65 8.56 -7.10
C THR A 92 14.59 10.07 -6.84
N VAL A 93 13.40 10.61 -6.58
CA VAL A 93 13.23 12.03 -6.17
C VAL A 93 13.77 12.23 -4.75
N VAL A 94 13.49 11.28 -3.85
CA VAL A 94 14.03 11.29 -2.48
C VAL A 94 15.56 11.17 -2.48
N GLU A 95 16.11 10.27 -3.30
CA GLU A 95 17.57 10.06 -3.45
C GLU A 95 18.31 11.32 -3.96
N ARG A 96 17.59 12.22 -4.64
CA ARG A 96 18.11 13.55 -5.04
C ARG A 96 18.00 14.61 -3.94
N GLY A 97 17.52 14.25 -2.74
CA GLY A 97 17.34 15.17 -1.62
C GLY A 97 16.00 15.93 -1.62
N GLU A 98 15.04 15.53 -2.46
CA GLU A 98 13.75 16.20 -2.63
C GLU A 98 12.61 15.47 -1.91
N ASP A 99 12.81 15.03 -0.68
CA ASP A 99 11.86 14.19 0.08
C ASP A 99 10.48 14.86 0.28
N GLU A 100 10.43 16.16 0.61
CA GLU A 100 9.16 16.90 0.71
C GLU A 100 8.43 16.99 -0.65
N ASN A 101 9.18 17.14 -1.76
CA ASN A 101 8.59 17.16 -3.09
C ASN A 101 8.00 15.78 -3.44
N ALA A 102 8.70 14.69 -3.11
CA ALA A 102 8.17 13.34 -3.25
C ALA A 102 6.88 13.15 -2.45
N THR A 103 6.81 13.69 -1.22
CA THR A 103 5.59 13.63 -0.39
C THR A 103 4.43 14.44 -1.01
N ARG A 104 4.69 15.60 -1.61
CA ARG A 104 3.66 16.36 -2.35
C ARG A 104 3.16 15.60 -3.58
N ILE A 105 4.04 14.91 -4.30
CA ILE A 105 3.67 14.02 -5.42
C ILE A 105 2.76 12.90 -4.92
N ILE A 106 3.11 12.24 -3.82
CA ILE A 106 2.26 11.20 -3.22
C ILE A 106 0.87 11.76 -2.87
N ALA A 107 0.82 12.95 -2.24
CA ALA A 107 -0.45 13.59 -1.93
C ALA A 107 -1.30 13.85 -3.19
N GLN A 108 -0.69 14.26 -4.30
CA GLN A 108 -1.39 14.44 -5.58
C GLN A 108 -1.93 13.11 -6.12
N VAL A 109 -1.14 12.03 -6.05
CA VAL A 109 -1.60 10.69 -6.45
C VAL A 109 -2.78 10.24 -5.61
N ILE A 110 -2.69 10.33 -4.27
CA ILE A 110 -3.80 9.99 -3.35
C ILE A 110 -5.04 10.84 -3.67
N LYS A 111 -4.88 12.13 -3.90
CA LYS A 111 -5.98 13.02 -4.25
C LYS A 111 -6.69 12.59 -5.53
N GLN A 112 -5.95 12.14 -6.54
CA GLN A 112 -6.52 11.63 -7.79
C GLN A 112 -7.27 10.31 -7.56
N LEU A 113 -6.69 9.35 -6.81
CA LEU A 113 -7.34 8.10 -6.45
C LEU A 113 -8.70 8.33 -5.76
N HIS A 114 -8.74 9.28 -4.83
CA HIS A 114 -9.93 9.56 -4.03
C HIS A 114 -10.91 10.55 -4.68
N SER A 115 -10.58 11.13 -5.84
CA SER A 115 -11.47 12.06 -6.58
C SER A 115 -12.52 11.34 -7.41
N VAL A 116 -12.35 10.05 -7.66
CA VAL A 116 -13.26 9.27 -8.51
C VAL A 116 -14.62 9.13 -7.81
N PRO A 117 -15.76 9.35 -8.53
CA PRO A 117 -17.08 9.07 -7.98
C PRO A 117 -17.17 7.61 -7.57
N GLN A 118 -17.43 7.36 -6.30
CA GLN A 118 -17.36 6.01 -5.77
C GLN A 118 -18.70 5.28 -5.91
N ASN A 119 -18.90 4.57 -7.01
CA ASN A 119 -19.73 3.38 -6.98
C ASN A 119 -18.94 2.30 -6.24
N ILE A 120 -18.99 2.33 -4.90
CA ILE A 120 -18.24 1.38 -4.08
C ILE A 120 -18.79 -0.02 -4.38
N PRO A 121 -17.97 -0.94 -4.93
CA PRO A 121 -18.43 -2.31 -5.09
C PRO A 121 -18.68 -2.89 -3.71
N HIS A 122 -19.82 -3.54 -3.51
CA HIS A 122 -20.15 -4.20 -2.25
C HIS A 122 -19.25 -5.41 -2.00
N ASP A 123 -18.76 -6.04 -3.06
CA ASP A 123 -17.94 -7.25 -3.04
C ASP A 123 -16.57 -7.02 -3.66
N GLY A 124 -15.59 -7.81 -3.23
CA GLY A 124 -14.25 -7.83 -3.83
C GLY A 124 -13.22 -6.88 -3.21
N LEU A 125 -13.59 -6.11 -2.16
CA LEU A 125 -12.66 -5.29 -1.38
C LEU A 125 -12.58 -5.78 0.06
N PHE A 126 -11.44 -5.55 0.72
CA PHE A 126 -11.25 -5.94 2.10
C PHE A 126 -11.41 -4.74 3.04
N ARG A 127 -12.25 -4.88 4.07
CA ARG A 127 -12.50 -3.79 5.02
C ARG A 127 -11.32 -3.59 5.96
N LEU A 128 -11.10 -2.35 6.41
CA LEU A 128 -10.00 -2.05 7.34
C LEU A 128 -10.14 -2.78 8.68
N GLU A 129 -11.33 -3.02 9.20
CA GLU A 129 -11.47 -3.68 10.50
C GLU A 129 -10.84 -5.09 10.51
N PRO A 130 -11.21 -6.04 9.64
CA PRO A 130 -10.52 -7.33 9.56
C PRO A 130 -9.05 -7.20 9.10
N TRP A 131 -8.68 -6.14 8.39
CA TRP A 131 -7.28 -5.87 8.01
C TRP A 131 -6.38 -5.66 9.24
N PHE A 132 -6.92 -5.04 10.29
CA PHE A 132 -6.22 -4.80 11.56
C PHE A 132 -6.18 -6.03 12.49
N LYS A 133 -6.69 -7.20 12.08
CA LYS A 133 -6.79 -8.40 12.92
C LYS A 133 -5.48 -8.78 13.60
N ALA A 134 -4.35 -8.77 12.89
CA ALA A 134 -3.06 -9.16 13.47
C ALA A 134 -2.64 -8.27 14.66
N LEU A 135 -2.90 -6.95 14.57
CA LEU A 135 -2.65 -6.02 15.66
C LEU A 135 -3.57 -6.33 16.87
N PHE A 136 -4.84 -6.61 16.61
CA PHE A 136 -5.80 -6.92 17.68
C PHE A 136 -5.46 -8.23 18.38
N ASP A 137 -5.06 -9.27 17.63
CA ASP A 137 -4.64 -10.56 18.18
C ASP A 137 -3.38 -10.41 19.05
N LYS A 138 -2.36 -9.66 18.57
CA LYS A 138 -1.14 -9.38 19.32
C LYS A 138 -1.45 -8.61 20.61
N ALA A 139 -2.28 -7.58 20.54
CA ALA A 139 -2.69 -6.79 21.69
C ALA A 139 -3.49 -7.62 22.72
N ALA A 140 -4.34 -8.54 22.25
CA ALA A 140 -5.09 -9.45 23.14
C ALA A 140 -4.14 -10.40 23.88
N SER A 141 -3.15 -10.97 23.19
CA SER A 141 -2.12 -11.82 23.79
C SER A 141 -1.33 -11.07 24.87
N ASP A 142 -0.91 -9.82 24.59
CA ASP A 142 -0.16 -9.02 25.55
C ASP A 142 -0.98 -8.67 26.80
N ARG A 143 -2.27 -8.32 26.60
CA ARG A 143 -3.17 -8.07 27.75
C ARG A 143 -3.36 -9.30 28.62
N GLN A 144 -3.50 -10.47 28.04
CA GLN A 144 -3.60 -11.75 28.78
C GLN A 144 -2.33 -12.03 29.61
N ALA A 145 -1.16 -11.61 29.08
CA ALA A 145 0.11 -11.70 29.78
C ALA A 145 0.33 -10.56 30.81
N GLY A 146 -0.63 -9.65 31.01
CA GLY A 146 -0.50 -8.50 31.89
C GLY A 146 0.43 -7.39 31.37
N ILE A 147 0.73 -7.38 30.06
CA ILE A 147 1.67 -6.45 29.43
C ILE A 147 0.90 -5.30 28.77
N ASN A 148 1.17 -4.06 29.19
CA ASN A 148 0.68 -2.87 28.48
C ASN A 148 1.69 -2.43 27.41
N SER A 149 1.79 -3.20 26.33
CA SER A 149 2.71 -2.95 25.23
C SER A 149 2.25 -1.82 24.32
N ILE A 150 3.15 -1.39 23.40
CA ILE A 150 2.81 -0.45 22.33
C ILE A 150 1.67 -1.00 21.44
N PHE A 151 1.60 -2.32 21.24
CA PHE A 151 0.51 -2.97 20.49
C PHE A 151 -0.84 -2.82 21.20
N VAL A 152 -0.87 -2.90 22.53
CA VAL A 152 -2.10 -2.71 23.32
C VAL A 152 -2.63 -1.28 23.19
N ARG A 153 -1.74 -0.29 23.28
CA ARG A 153 -2.12 1.12 23.14
C ARG A 153 -2.54 1.45 21.71
N SER A 154 -1.77 0.98 20.74
CA SER A 154 -2.07 1.15 19.31
C SER A 154 -3.39 0.48 18.91
N ALA A 155 -3.67 -0.74 19.39
CA ALA A 155 -4.94 -1.42 19.12
C ALA A 155 -6.13 -0.67 19.71
N SER A 156 -5.99 -0.03 20.89
CA SER A 156 -7.04 0.80 21.48
C SER A 156 -7.33 2.04 20.62
N LEU A 157 -6.28 2.69 20.09
CA LEU A 157 -6.43 3.82 19.17
C LEU A 157 -7.04 3.36 17.83
N ALA A 158 -6.51 2.27 17.24
CA ALA A 158 -7.02 1.73 15.99
C ALA A 158 -8.52 1.40 16.07
N ARG A 159 -9.00 0.84 17.20
CA ARG A 159 -10.41 0.58 17.42
C ARG A 159 -11.24 1.86 17.33
N ARG A 160 -10.83 2.93 18.03
CA ARG A 160 -11.50 4.24 17.96
C ARG A 160 -11.55 4.81 16.55
N LEU A 161 -10.45 4.70 15.76
CA LEU A 161 -10.41 5.15 14.38
C LEU A 161 -11.36 4.36 13.48
N LEU A 162 -11.44 3.05 13.69
CA LEU A 162 -12.30 2.16 12.90
C LEU A 162 -13.79 2.29 13.28
N ASP A 163 -14.09 2.61 14.53
CA ASP A 163 -15.48 2.86 14.99
C ASP A 163 -16.01 4.23 14.50
N ASP A 164 -15.13 5.20 14.23
CA ASP A 164 -15.45 6.56 13.73
C ASP A 164 -14.80 6.82 12.37
N GLN A 165 -14.97 5.92 11.39
CA GLN A 165 -14.41 6.10 10.06
C GLN A 165 -15.08 7.27 9.33
N ARG A 166 -14.25 8.16 8.77
CA ARG A 166 -14.66 9.33 8.02
C ARG A 166 -14.32 9.16 6.55
N GLU A 167 -15.19 9.66 5.65
CA GLU A 167 -14.97 9.62 4.20
C GLU A 167 -14.44 8.25 3.71
N VAL A 168 -15.23 7.19 3.95
CA VAL A 168 -14.91 5.84 3.48
C VAL A 168 -14.78 5.82 1.96
N ARG A 169 -13.67 5.26 1.46
CA ARG A 169 -13.29 5.18 0.04
C ARG A 169 -12.71 3.82 -0.29
N VAL A 170 -12.63 3.51 -1.58
CA VAL A 170 -11.71 2.49 -2.07
C VAL A 170 -10.30 3.01 -1.89
N LEU A 171 -9.48 2.22 -1.22
CA LEU A 171 -8.11 2.58 -0.87
C LEU A 171 -7.12 1.76 -1.69
N HIS A 172 -5.99 2.36 -1.96
CA HIS A 172 -4.83 1.62 -2.46
C HIS A 172 -4.30 0.65 -1.38
N GLY A 173 -4.12 1.15 -0.18
CA GLY A 173 -3.72 0.38 1.00
C GLY A 173 -2.23 0.06 1.09
N ASP A 174 -1.43 0.45 0.09
CA ASP A 174 0.02 0.20 0.04
C ASP A 174 0.76 1.32 -0.71
N ILE A 175 0.41 2.57 -0.45
CA ILE A 175 1.04 3.71 -1.12
C ILE A 175 2.41 3.99 -0.50
N HIS A 176 3.45 3.89 -1.33
CA HIS A 176 4.81 4.27 -1.00
C HIS A 176 5.64 4.59 -2.24
N HIS A 177 6.83 5.13 -2.04
CA HIS A 177 7.71 5.68 -3.07
C HIS A 177 8.07 4.70 -4.21
N ARG A 178 8.14 3.39 -3.95
CA ARG A 178 8.44 2.37 -4.97
C ARG A 178 7.22 1.88 -5.73
N ASN A 179 6.00 2.12 -5.21
CA ASN A 179 4.74 1.80 -5.88
C ASN A 179 4.20 2.97 -6.72
N ILE A 180 5.01 4.00 -6.95
CA ILE A 180 4.67 5.15 -7.78
C ILE A 180 5.77 5.36 -8.81
N ARG A 181 5.39 5.45 -10.09
CA ARG A 181 6.30 5.66 -11.20
C ARG A 181 5.86 6.81 -12.09
N GLN A 182 6.85 7.48 -12.70
CA GLN A 182 6.62 8.53 -13.67
C GLN A 182 6.13 7.94 -15.00
N THR A 183 5.16 8.59 -15.62
CA THR A 183 4.61 8.21 -16.94
C THR A 183 4.33 9.47 -17.77
N SER A 184 3.93 9.30 -19.02
CA SER A 184 3.45 10.41 -19.86
C SER A 184 2.18 11.07 -19.32
N ARG A 185 1.43 10.38 -18.43
CA ARG A 185 0.23 10.90 -17.75
C ARG A 185 0.52 11.52 -16.38
N GLY A 186 1.79 11.64 -15.99
CA GLY A 186 2.23 12.05 -14.66
C GLY A 186 2.65 10.87 -13.79
N TRP A 187 2.64 11.06 -12.48
CA TRP A 187 2.97 10.02 -11.51
C TRP A 187 1.77 9.12 -11.25
N LEU A 188 1.95 7.81 -11.42
CA LEU A 188 0.90 6.82 -11.24
C LEU A 188 1.34 5.72 -10.27
N THR A 189 0.41 5.29 -9.43
CA THR A 189 0.62 4.13 -8.56
C THR A 189 0.16 2.83 -9.22
N PHE A 190 0.65 1.71 -8.70
CA PHE A 190 0.30 0.35 -9.11
C PHE A 190 0.33 -0.58 -7.89
N ASP A 191 -0.15 -1.81 -8.04
CA ASP A 191 -0.16 -2.86 -7.01
C ASP A 191 -0.97 -2.54 -5.73
N PRO A 192 -2.23 -2.09 -5.85
CA PRO A 192 -3.06 -1.83 -4.69
C PRO A 192 -3.47 -3.11 -3.96
N LYS A 193 -3.68 -3.02 -2.64
CA LYS A 193 -4.23 -4.11 -1.81
C LYS A 193 -5.75 -4.23 -1.90
N GLY A 194 -6.42 -3.22 -2.44
CA GLY A 194 -7.87 -3.24 -2.62
C GLY A 194 -8.64 -3.23 -1.30
N LEU A 195 -8.42 -2.19 -0.50
CA LEU A 195 -9.10 -2.01 0.77
C LEU A 195 -10.31 -1.08 0.65
N LEU A 196 -11.20 -1.19 1.62
CA LEU A 196 -12.33 -0.28 1.81
C LEU A 196 -12.28 0.29 3.22
N GLY A 197 -12.18 1.60 3.34
CA GLY A 197 -12.11 2.26 4.64
C GLY A 197 -11.87 3.75 4.54
N GLU A 198 -11.51 4.36 5.65
CA GLU A 198 -11.24 5.78 5.71
C GLU A 198 -10.02 6.17 4.87
N ARG A 199 -10.20 7.22 4.04
CA ARG A 199 -9.17 7.68 3.08
C ARG A 199 -7.85 8.12 3.73
N THR A 200 -7.87 8.52 5.00
CA THR A 200 -6.66 8.90 5.75
C THR A 200 -5.67 7.74 5.87
N TYR A 201 -6.14 6.49 5.84
CA TYR A 201 -5.30 5.30 5.92
C TYR A 201 -4.25 5.23 4.80
N ASP A 202 -4.56 5.71 3.59
CA ASP A 202 -3.61 5.69 2.45
C ASP A 202 -2.36 6.56 2.68
N CYS A 203 -2.37 7.47 3.67
CA CYS A 203 -1.19 8.23 4.06
C CYS A 203 -0.18 7.41 4.90
N ALA A 204 -0.65 6.36 5.59
CA ALA A 204 0.09 5.75 6.68
C ALA A 204 1.38 5.06 6.22
N ASN A 205 1.33 4.24 5.16
CA ASN A 205 2.50 3.53 4.66
C ASN A 205 3.55 4.47 4.08
N THR A 206 3.14 5.58 3.49
CA THR A 206 4.04 6.62 2.97
C THR A 206 5.04 7.10 4.03
N LEU A 207 4.58 7.31 5.26
CA LEU A 207 5.42 7.82 6.36
C LEU A 207 6.36 6.75 6.94
N CYS A 208 6.09 5.47 6.69
CA CYS A 208 7.00 4.37 7.01
C CYS A 208 8.03 4.10 5.92
N ASN A 209 8.07 4.92 4.86
CA ASN A 209 8.90 4.78 3.68
C ASN A 209 9.57 6.12 3.28
N PRO A 210 10.61 6.12 2.38
CA PRO A 210 11.25 4.93 1.80
C PRO A 210 12.14 4.20 2.82
N GLU A 211 12.65 3.04 2.45
CA GLU A 211 13.53 2.21 3.30
C GLU A 211 14.94 2.82 3.49
N ILE A 212 14.97 4.06 3.97
CA ILE A 212 16.16 4.84 4.30
C ILE A 212 16.08 5.23 5.78
N PRO A 213 16.84 4.57 6.69
CA PRO A 213 16.71 4.74 8.15
C PRO A 213 16.83 6.19 8.61
N GLU A 214 17.79 6.93 8.06
CA GLU A 214 18.10 8.32 8.43
C GLU A 214 16.93 9.27 8.13
N LEU A 215 16.09 8.90 7.17
CA LEU A 215 14.89 9.65 6.84
C LEU A 215 13.68 9.19 7.66
N VAL A 216 13.39 7.90 7.64
CA VAL A 216 12.14 7.38 8.23
C VAL A 216 12.15 7.43 9.76
N HIS A 217 13.32 7.28 10.39
CA HIS A 217 13.45 7.38 11.85
C HIS A 217 13.80 8.80 12.33
N ASN A 218 13.49 9.83 11.52
CA ASN A 218 13.67 11.23 11.87
C ASN A 218 12.32 11.87 12.22
N GLU A 219 12.16 12.30 13.47
CA GLU A 219 10.93 12.90 13.99
C GLU A 219 10.50 14.14 13.19
N THR A 220 11.45 15.07 12.95
CA THR A 220 11.14 16.31 12.22
C THR A 220 10.63 16.00 10.81
N ARG A 221 11.27 15.07 10.09
CA ARG A 221 10.81 14.63 8.79
C ARG A 221 9.42 14.01 8.83
N LEU A 222 9.17 13.10 9.77
CA LEU A 222 7.87 12.43 9.91
C LEU A 222 6.74 13.44 10.14
N LEU A 223 6.94 14.42 11.02
CA LEU A 223 5.96 15.46 11.31
C LEU A 223 5.77 16.41 10.11
N THR A 224 6.85 16.81 9.44
CA THR A 224 6.80 17.67 8.26
C THR A 224 6.03 16.97 7.13
N ASN A 225 6.36 15.74 6.82
CA ASN A 225 5.70 14.99 5.74
C ASN A 225 4.24 14.67 6.09
N ALA A 226 3.93 14.37 7.35
CA ALA A 226 2.54 14.22 7.80
C ALA A 226 1.74 15.51 7.62
N ALA A 227 2.33 16.67 7.93
CA ALA A 227 1.69 17.97 7.71
C ALA A 227 1.47 18.26 6.22
N ILE A 228 2.46 17.95 5.35
CA ILE A 228 2.32 18.08 3.89
C ILE A 228 1.15 17.23 3.39
N LEU A 229 1.03 15.98 3.83
CA LEU A 229 -0.10 15.11 3.45
C LEU A 229 -1.43 15.67 3.95
N ALA A 230 -1.49 16.09 5.22
CA ALA A 230 -2.70 16.64 5.83
C ALA A 230 -3.20 17.88 5.07
N ASP A 231 -2.31 18.83 4.79
CA ASP A 231 -2.64 20.08 4.10
C ASP A 231 -3.11 19.85 2.65
N ASN A 232 -2.37 19.03 1.89
CA ASN A 232 -2.68 18.79 0.47
C ASN A 232 -3.96 17.97 0.27
N LEU A 233 -4.30 17.12 1.24
CA LEU A 233 -5.45 16.23 1.19
C LEU A 233 -6.66 16.77 1.98
N ALA A 234 -6.52 17.92 2.64
CA ALA A 234 -7.52 18.47 3.56
C ALA A 234 -7.93 17.44 4.65
N LEU A 235 -6.92 16.87 5.34
CA LEU A 235 -7.06 15.92 6.43
C LEU A 235 -6.62 16.57 7.76
N GLU A 236 -7.10 16.03 8.86
CA GLU A 236 -6.62 16.43 10.20
C GLU A 236 -5.25 15.80 10.47
N LEU A 237 -4.21 16.61 10.73
CA LEU A 237 -2.86 16.12 11.03
C LEU A 237 -2.84 15.09 12.18
N PRO A 238 -3.55 15.30 13.34
CA PRO A 238 -3.59 14.28 14.38
C PRO A 238 -4.15 12.93 13.89
N ARG A 239 -5.08 12.95 12.92
CA ARG A 239 -5.67 11.72 12.38
C ARG A 239 -4.72 11.02 11.41
N VAL A 240 -3.95 11.76 10.61
CA VAL A 240 -2.86 11.21 9.78
C VAL A 240 -1.83 10.50 10.66
N LEU A 241 -1.37 11.16 11.74
CA LEU A 241 -0.43 10.57 12.69
C LEU A 241 -1.01 9.34 13.40
N ALA A 242 -2.29 9.38 13.79
CA ALA A 242 -2.96 8.26 14.43
C ALA A 242 -3.05 7.01 13.54
N PHE A 243 -3.42 7.18 12.25
CA PHE A 243 -3.41 6.07 11.30
C PHE A 243 -1.99 5.56 11.02
N THR A 244 -0.98 6.45 10.98
CA THR A 244 0.42 6.03 10.79
C THR A 244 0.92 5.21 11.98
N TYR A 245 0.62 5.63 13.20
CA TYR A 245 0.95 4.87 14.42
C TYR A 245 0.28 3.49 14.43
N ALA A 246 -1.02 3.45 14.11
CA ALA A 246 -1.77 2.20 14.04
C ALA A 246 -1.25 1.27 12.94
N TYR A 247 -0.92 1.81 11.76
CA TYR A 247 -0.35 1.06 10.64
C TYR A 247 1.03 0.50 10.96
N ALA A 248 1.91 1.30 11.56
CA ALA A 248 3.25 0.85 11.93
C ALA A 248 3.20 -0.35 12.91
N CYS A 249 2.33 -0.28 13.93
CA CYS A 249 2.12 -1.42 14.83
C CYS A 249 1.45 -2.61 14.15
N LEU A 250 0.51 -2.38 13.22
CA LEU A 250 -0.10 -3.43 12.42
C LEU A 250 0.94 -4.16 11.56
N ASN A 251 1.79 -3.42 10.84
CA ASN A 251 2.83 -4.00 10.00
C ASN A 251 3.82 -4.81 10.84
N ALA A 252 4.28 -4.27 11.97
CA ALA A 252 5.11 -5.03 12.92
C ALA A 252 4.41 -6.32 13.38
N SER A 253 3.09 -6.29 13.64
CA SER A 253 2.33 -7.47 14.03
C SER A 253 2.29 -8.56 12.96
N TRP A 254 2.18 -8.22 11.68
CA TRP A 254 2.24 -9.18 10.57
C TRP A 254 3.59 -9.90 10.51
N TRP A 255 4.68 -9.18 10.74
CA TRP A 255 6.03 -9.74 10.67
C TRP A 255 6.39 -10.55 11.92
N LEU A 256 5.82 -10.24 13.08
CA LEU A 256 5.94 -11.07 14.29
C LEU A 256 5.33 -12.47 14.11
N LEU A 257 4.35 -12.64 13.23
CA LEU A 257 3.77 -13.94 12.89
C LEU A 257 4.68 -14.77 11.97
N ARG A 258 5.67 -14.15 11.31
CA ARG A 258 6.63 -14.76 10.41
C ARG A 258 7.98 -15.05 11.11
N THR A 259 7.94 -15.54 12.34
CA THR A 259 9.10 -15.71 13.23
C THR A 259 10.26 -16.48 12.63
N GLY A 260 11.50 -16.14 13.05
CA GLY A 260 12.73 -16.93 12.85
C GLY A 260 13.63 -16.48 11.71
N THR A 261 13.39 -15.33 11.10
CA THR A 261 14.34 -14.75 10.14
C THR A 261 14.81 -13.37 10.61
N LYS A 262 16.08 -13.09 10.44
CA LYS A 262 16.68 -11.77 10.74
C LYS A 262 15.95 -10.64 10.00
N VAL A 263 15.52 -10.88 8.78
CA VAL A 263 14.74 -9.94 7.98
C VAL A 263 13.41 -9.58 8.64
N ALA A 264 12.70 -10.55 9.20
CA ALA A 264 11.45 -10.28 9.91
C ALA A 264 11.68 -9.41 11.16
N GLU A 265 12.75 -9.69 11.92
CA GLU A 265 13.12 -8.91 13.10
C GLU A 265 13.48 -7.45 12.72
N GLU A 266 14.24 -7.25 11.65
CA GLU A 266 14.60 -5.93 11.14
C GLU A 266 13.37 -5.12 10.71
N ILE A 267 12.42 -5.74 10.02
CA ILE A 267 11.17 -5.08 9.59
C ILE A 267 10.28 -4.75 10.80
N VAL A 268 10.18 -5.63 11.78
CA VAL A 268 9.48 -5.35 13.04
C VAL A 268 10.07 -4.13 13.72
N GLN A 269 11.40 -4.11 13.91
CA GLN A 269 12.07 -2.98 14.56
C GLN A 269 11.92 -1.69 13.76
N TRP A 270 11.98 -1.76 12.43
CA TRP A 270 11.74 -0.62 11.54
C TRP A 270 10.41 0.08 11.85
N HIS A 271 9.34 -0.67 11.85
CA HIS A 271 8.00 -0.11 12.07
C HIS A 271 7.78 0.30 13.53
N LEU A 272 8.34 -0.43 14.49
CA LEU A 272 8.27 -0.04 15.90
C LEU A 272 9.01 1.27 16.17
N ASN A 273 10.12 1.54 15.51
CA ASN A 273 10.83 2.82 15.62
C ASN A 273 9.94 3.98 15.15
N VAL A 274 9.27 3.83 14.00
CA VAL A 274 8.29 4.83 13.52
C VAL A 274 7.16 5.02 14.55
N ALA A 275 6.60 3.92 15.04
CA ALA A 275 5.52 3.97 16.03
C ALA A 275 5.95 4.69 17.31
N MET A 276 7.14 4.41 17.84
CA MET A 276 7.67 5.05 19.05
C MET A 276 7.90 6.55 18.87
N ILE A 277 8.32 6.99 17.69
CA ILE A 277 8.50 8.42 17.36
C ILE A 277 7.14 9.14 17.34
N ILE A 278 6.11 8.51 16.77
CA ILE A 278 4.79 9.13 16.58
C ILE A 278 3.94 9.07 17.87
N GLU A 279 4.11 8.06 18.70
CA GLU A 279 3.26 7.83 19.88
C GLU A 279 3.04 9.07 20.77
N PRO A 280 4.08 9.90 21.12
CA PRO A 280 3.89 11.09 21.94
C PRO A 280 2.99 12.16 21.30
N HIS A 281 2.84 12.15 19.97
CA HIS A 281 2.05 13.11 19.22
C HIS A 281 0.58 12.70 19.05
N VAL A 282 0.27 11.43 19.28
CA VAL A 282 -1.11 10.92 19.15
C VAL A 282 -1.80 10.75 20.52
N THR A 283 -1.09 10.44 21.57
CA THR A 283 -1.66 10.26 22.92
C THR A 283 -2.27 11.56 23.43
N ARG A 284 -1.64 12.72 23.17
CA ARG A 284 -2.15 14.05 23.59
C ARG A 284 -3.44 14.47 22.89
N SER A 285 -3.77 13.90 21.77
CA SER A 285 -4.91 14.28 20.93
C SER A 285 -6.13 13.39 21.13
N TYR A 286 -5.95 12.23 21.77
CA TYR A 286 -6.98 11.20 21.93
C TYR A 286 -7.22 10.82 23.40
N ASP A 287 -6.52 11.44 24.37
CA ASP A 287 -6.85 11.46 25.81
C ASP A 287 -7.85 12.59 26.10
#